data_eb8c28d82175505a032cf1566a2f415c
#
_entry.id   eb8c28d82175505a032cf1566a2f415c
#
_cell.length_a   1.000
_cell.length_b   1.000
_cell.length_c   1.000
_cell.angle_alpha   90.00
_cell.angle_beta   90.00
_cell.angle_gamma   90.00
#
_symmetry.space_group_name_H-M   'P 1'
#
loop_
_entity.id
_entity.type
_entity.pdbx_description
1 polymer ?
#
loop_
_entity_poly.entity_id
_entity_poly.type
_entity_poly.pdbx_seq_one_letter_code
_entity_poly.pdbx_strand_id
1 'polypeptide(L)'
;MYKRFYNLQRNPFEITPDPSFLFATKRHNEALAALYYGVRRRKGFVVMTGEVGTGKTLLVRCLLQVLNRANVAYAYVFNPRLNPMEFLQYIAGDFRLPTAGKSKSDLLLDLSSFVIARHQRNLTTVLVIDEAHHLSSDVLEEVRLLTNLETPQEKLLQILLVGQPELDAKLDSNDLRQLKQRIALRSHLGALDLEETLGYIYCRLKLAGHTNPDQLFPMDTVLELHRQSRGFPRLVNTLCENALINGYAKQVHSISPEIIEEIAADFRLNVVHPSAAAPGENSGEIERAARTLLDLYSHLRNAQDGGANLRMAVGAGARKNEPYI
;
A
#
# COMPACT_ATOMS: atom_id res chain seq x y z
N MET A 1 4.66 16.95 -21.79
CA MET A 1 5.51 17.12 -22.98
C MET A 1 6.11 15.80 -23.43
N TYR A 2 6.94 15.12 -22.65
CA TYR A 2 7.65 13.89 -23.04
C TYR A 2 6.72 12.69 -23.38
N LYS A 3 5.48 12.64 -22.86
CA LYS A 3 4.55 11.52 -23.13
C LYS A 3 4.32 11.25 -24.63
N ARG A 4 4.09 12.30 -25.41
CA ARG A 4 3.91 12.14 -26.87
C ARG A 4 5.18 11.68 -27.56
N PHE A 5 6.33 12.18 -27.11
CA PHE A 5 7.63 11.82 -27.66
C PHE A 5 7.96 10.33 -27.47
N TYR A 6 7.63 9.78 -26.28
CA TYR A 6 7.84 8.36 -25.97
C TYR A 6 6.60 7.49 -26.17
N ASN A 7 5.57 7.96 -26.87
CA ASN A 7 4.31 7.23 -27.11
C ASN A 7 3.64 6.71 -25.83
N LEU A 8 3.64 7.52 -24.77
CA LEU A 8 3.02 7.22 -23.49
C LEU A 8 1.61 7.82 -23.41
N GLN A 9 0.65 7.06 -22.92
CA GLN A 9 -0.73 7.51 -22.68
C GLN A 9 -0.85 8.23 -21.32
N ARG A 10 -0.10 7.79 -20.31
CA ARG A 10 -0.06 8.36 -18.95
C ARG A 10 1.36 8.35 -18.41
N ASN A 11 1.60 9.08 -17.31
CA ASN A 11 2.91 9.12 -16.68
C ASN A 11 3.21 7.76 -16.02
N PRO A 12 4.30 7.06 -16.39
CA PRO A 12 4.60 5.76 -15.82
C PRO A 12 5.19 5.83 -14.42
N PHE A 13 5.90 6.91 -14.06
CA PHE A 13 6.71 6.99 -12.85
C PHE A 13 6.25 8.05 -11.85
N GLU A 14 4.94 8.33 -11.82
CA GLU A 14 4.33 9.18 -10.79
C GLU A 14 4.67 8.69 -9.38
N ILE A 15 4.99 9.66 -8.49
CA ILE A 15 5.35 9.38 -7.09
C ILE A 15 4.09 9.06 -6.26
N THR A 16 2.94 9.60 -6.65
CA THR A 16 1.67 9.35 -5.96
C THR A 16 1.30 7.87 -6.05
N PRO A 17 1.04 7.20 -4.92
CA PRO A 17 0.67 5.79 -4.92
C PRO A 17 -0.62 5.54 -5.70
N ASP A 18 -0.52 4.86 -6.83
CA ASP A 18 -1.65 4.45 -7.69
C ASP A 18 -1.72 2.91 -7.74
N PRO A 19 -2.79 2.29 -7.18
CA PRO A 19 -2.98 0.84 -7.21
C PRO A 19 -2.98 0.24 -8.62
N SER A 20 -3.33 1.00 -9.67
CA SER A 20 -3.30 0.52 -11.05
C SER A 20 -1.89 0.21 -11.56
N PHE A 21 -0.86 0.75 -10.91
CA PHE A 21 0.55 0.51 -11.19
C PHE A 21 1.21 -0.46 -10.22
N LEU A 22 0.43 -1.22 -9.46
CA LEU A 22 1.01 -2.19 -8.55
C LEU A 22 1.81 -3.25 -9.33
N PHE A 23 3.11 -3.29 -9.08
CA PHE A 23 4.00 -4.38 -9.45
C PHE A 23 4.20 -5.25 -8.20
N ALA A 24 3.54 -6.40 -8.18
CA ALA A 24 3.53 -7.26 -7.01
C ALA A 24 4.69 -8.27 -7.08
N THR A 25 5.76 -8.01 -6.35
CA THR A 25 6.81 -9.01 -6.10
C THR A 25 6.30 -10.07 -5.12
N LYS A 26 7.07 -11.15 -4.94
CA LYS A 26 6.75 -12.19 -3.95
C LYS A 26 6.53 -11.58 -2.56
N ARG A 27 7.43 -10.68 -2.13
CA ARG A 27 7.34 -10.00 -0.81
C ARG A 27 6.11 -9.09 -0.71
N HIS A 28 5.75 -8.38 -1.77
CA HIS A 28 4.52 -7.56 -1.80
C HIS A 28 3.26 -8.42 -1.68
N ASN A 29 3.24 -9.56 -2.38
CA ASN A 29 2.12 -10.51 -2.31
C ASN A 29 1.99 -11.12 -0.91
N GLU A 30 3.09 -11.56 -0.31
CA GLU A 30 3.11 -12.09 1.06
C GLU A 30 2.62 -11.05 2.08
N ALA A 31 3.11 -9.81 1.98
CA ALA A 31 2.69 -8.73 2.88
C ALA A 31 1.20 -8.40 2.72
N LEU A 32 0.71 -8.26 1.48
CA LEU A 32 -0.70 -8.00 1.22
C LEU A 32 -1.60 -9.16 1.70
N ALA A 33 -1.15 -10.40 1.49
CA ALA A 33 -1.83 -11.59 1.98
C ALA A 33 -1.89 -11.63 3.52
N ALA A 34 -0.78 -11.31 4.20
CA ALA A 34 -0.74 -11.24 5.66
C ALA A 34 -1.70 -10.18 6.22
N LEU A 35 -1.73 -8.98 5.61
CA LEU A 35 -2.66 -7.92 5.98
C LEU A 35 -4.12 -8.35 5.79
N TYR A 36 -4.44 -8.88 4.63
CA TYR A 36 -5.80 -9.34 4.32
C TYR A 36 -6.24 -10.50 5.20
N TYR A 37 -5.37 -11.50 5.38
CA TYR A 37 -5.62 -12.64 6.27
C TYR A 37 -5.86 -12.18 7.71
N GLY A 38 -5.02 -11.26 8.21
CA GLY A 38 -5.17 -10.68 9.54
C GLY A 38 -6.55 -10.05 9.75
N VAL A 39 -7.03 -9.29 8.77
CA VAL A 39 -8.35 -8.67 8.79
C VAL A 39 -9.47 -9.70 8.70
N ARG A 40 -9.42 -10.60 7.70
CA ARG A 40 -10.48 -11.59 7.44
C ARG A 40 -10.62 -12.64 8.54
N ARG A 41 -9.50 -13.05 9.13
CA ARG A 41 -9.47 -14.04 10.23
C ARG A 41 -9.48 -13.40 11.63
N ARG A 42 -9.74 -12.11 11.69
CA ARG A 42 -9.87 -11.35 12.95
C ARG A 42 -8.71 -11.60 13.93
N LYS A 43 -7.48 -11.58 13.39
CA LYS A 43 -6.25 -11.85 14.17
C LYS A 43 -5.90 -10.72 15.15
N GLY A 44 -6.53 -9.57 15.03
CA GLY A 44 -6.43 -8.43 15.94
C GLY A 44 -5.31 -7.47 15.58
N PHE A 45 -4.07 -7.87 15.63
CA PHE A 45 -2.95 -6.94 15.53
C PHE A 45 -1.90 -7.41 14.52
N VAL A 46 -1.70 -6.61 13.47
CA VAL A 46 -0.77 -6.89 12.37
C VAL A 46 0.20 -5.74 12.20
N VAL A 47 1.46 -6.05 11.96
CA VAL A 47 2.52 -5.05 11.73
C VAL A 47 3.13 -5.27 10.35
N MET A 48 3.28 -4.20 9.58
CA MET A 48 4.04 -4.17 8.34
C MET A 48 5.11 -3.09 8.41
N THR A 49 6.37 -3.48 8.25
CA THR A 49 7.50 -2.56 8.22
C THR A 49 8.22 -2.58 6.89
N GLY A 50 9.05 -1.59 6.65
CA GLY A 50 9.91 -1.50 5.48
C GLY A 50 10.44 -0.09 5.31
N GLU A 51 11.55 0.04 4.59
CA GLU A 51 12.20 1.32 4.32
C GLU A 51 11.29 2.31 3.57
N VAL A 52 11.68 3.58 3.59
CA VAL A 52 11.00 4.64 2.83
C VAL A 52 10.97 4.27 1.34
N GLY A 53 9.79 4.37 0.72
CA GLY A 53 9.67 4.17 -0.73
C GLY A 53 9.56 2.72 -1.18
N THR A 54 9.44 1.73 -0.27
CA THR A 54 9.22 0.30 -0.59
C THR A 54 7.80 -0.05 -1.02
N GLY A 55 6.85 0.89 -0.99
CA GLY A 55 5.47 0.66 -1.44
C GLY A 55 4.46 0.34 -0.34
N LYS A 56 4.79 0.49 0.95
CA LYS A 56 3.88 0.24 2.09
C LYS A 56 2.50 0.89 1.91
N THR A 57 2.48 2.20 1.72
CA THR A 57 1.22 2.96 1.54
C THR A 57 0.44 2.51 0.30
N LEU A 58 1.13 2.08 -0.77
CA LEU A 58 0.48 1.49 -1.94
C LEU A 58 -0.23 0.19 -1.59
N LEU A 59 0.41 -0.72 -0.85
CA LEU A 59 -0.22 -1.96 -0.39
C LEU A 59 -1.41 -1.70 0.54
N VAL A 60 -1.31 -0.73 1.44
CA VAL A 60 -2.44 -0.31 2.28
C VAL A 60 -3.61 0.17 1.41
N ARG A 61 -3.37 0.99 0.39
CA ARG A 61 -4.42 1.45 -0.53
C ARG A 61 -5.05 0.29 -1.31
N CYS A 62 -4.25 -0.68 -1.76
CA CYS A 62 -4.76 -1.90 -2.41
C CYS A 62 -5.65 -2.70 -1.44
N LEU A 63 -5.21 -2.89 -0.20
CA LEU A 63 -6.01 -3.54 0.84
C LEU A 63 -7.34 -2.82 1.06
N LEU A 64 -7.32 -1.49 1.25
CA LEU A 64 -8.52 -0.70 1.50
C LEU A 64 -9.52 -0.77 0.34
N GLN A 65 -9.06 -0.83 -0.92
CA GLN A 65 -9.95 -1.06 -2.07
C GLN A 65 -10.68 -2.40 -1.99
N VAL A 66 -10.00 -3.46 -1.56
CA VAL A 66 -10.60 -4.78 -1.36
C VAL A 66 -11.59 -4.77 -0.18
N LEU A 67 -11.22 -4.13 0.94
CA LEU A 67 -12.04 -4.05 2.13
C LEU A 67 -13.32 -3.23 1.93
N ASN A 68 -13.26 -2.14 1.16
CA ASN A 68 -14.43 -1.33 0.81
C ASN A 68 -15.54 -2.15 0.15
N ARG A 69 -15.17 -3.13 -0.68
CA ARG A 69 -16.15 -4.03 -1.35
C ARG A 69 -16.72 -5.08 -0.40
N ALA A 70 -16.03 -5.38 0.69
CA ALA A 70 -16.42 -6.39 1.68
C ALA A 70 -17.24 -5.82 2.85
N ASN A 71 -17.76 -4.58 2.74
CA ASN A 71 -18.53 -3.88 3.78
C ASN A 71 -17.78 -3.77 5.13
N VAL A 72 -16.45 -3.61 5.07
CA VAL A 72 -15.58 -3.39 6.23
C VAL A 72 -15.55 -1.90 6.55
N ALA A 73 -15.83 -1.52 7.81
CA ALA A 73 -15.56 -0.16 8.25
C ALA A 73 -14.08 -0.04 8.60
N TYR A 74 -13.44 1.02 8.15
CA TYR A 74 -12.07 1.31 8.54
C TYR A 74 -11.88 2.77 8.92
N ALA A 75 -10.99 3.00 9.89
CA ALA A 75 -10.39 4.29 10.18
C ALA A 75 -8.94 4.27 9.66
N TYR A 76 -8.48 5.38 9.06
CA TYR A 76 -7.15 5.49 8.47
C TYR A 76 -6.39 6.70 8.98
N VAL A 77 -5.47 6.46 9.92
CA VAL A 77 -4.60 7.48 10.50
C VAL A 77 -3.33 7.58 9.66
N PHE A 78 -3.17 8.67 8.92
CA PHE A 78 -2.02 8.91 8.03
C PHE A 78 -0.98 9.90 8.60
N ASN A 79 -1.33 10.64 9.66
CA ASN A 79 -0.42 11.52 10.39
C ASN A 79 -0.51 11.24 11.89
N PRO A 80 0.29 10.31 12.41
CA PRO A 80 0.15 9.83 13.78
C PRO A 80 0.85 10.71 14.85
N ARG A 81 1.28 11.93 14.50
CA ARG A 81 1.84 12.90 15.46
C ARG A 81 0.72 13.59 16.24
N LEU A 82 -0.06 12.80 16.96
CA LEU A 82 -1.21 13.21 17.73
C LEU A 82 -0.94 12.88 19.22
N ASN A 83 -1.53 13.65 20.13
CA ASN A 83 -1.60 13.22 21.52
C ASN A 83 -2.69 12.12 21.68
N PRO A 84 -2.74 11.41 22.82
CA PRO A 84 -3.72 10.34 23.03
C PRO A 84 -5.18 10.75 22.84
N MET A 85 -5.54 11.96 23.23
CA MET A 85 -6.91 12.45 23.09
C MET A 85 -7.25 12.76 21.62
N GLU A 86 -6.37 13.45 20.93
CA GLU A 86 -6.51 13.75 19.50
C GLU A 86 -6.56 12.48 18.66
N PHE A 87 -5.76 11.47 19.03
CA PHE A 87 -5.74 10.16 18.37
C PHE A 87 -7.11 9.47 18.46
N LEU A 88 -7.70 9.42 19.66
CA LEU A 88 -9.03 8.83 19.84
C LEU A 88 -10.13 9.64 19.14
N GLN A 89 -10.05 10.98 19.19
CA GLN A 89 -10.98 11.84 18.45
C GLN A 89 -10.88 11.63 16.94
N TYR A 90 -9.67 11.49 16.41
CA TYR A 90 -9.45 11.22 15.00
C TYR A 90 -10.08 9.88 14.58
N ILE A 91 -9.82 8.80 15.31
CA ILE A 91 -10.39 7.48 15.03
C ILE A 91 -11.92 7.52 15.11
N ALA A 92 -12.47 8.10 16.18
CA ALA A 92 -13.90 8.22 16.35
C ALA A 92 -14.55 9.02 15.21
N GLY A 93 -13.94 10.14 14.83
CA GLY A 93 -14.42 10.96 13.71
C GLY A 93 -14.39 10.23 12.36
N ASP A 94 -13.35 9.44 12.10
CA ASP A 94 -13.22 8.66 10.86
C ASP A 94 -14.27 7.51 10.80
N PHE A 95 -14.65 6.95 11.96
CA PHE A 95 -15.81 6.06 12.09
C PHE A 95 -17.16 6.80 12.12
N ARG A 96 -17.18 8.13 11.95
CA ARG A 96 -18.37 9.00 11.96
C ARG A 96 -19.10 9.01 13.32
N LEU A 97 -18.35 8.82 14.40
CA LEU A 97 -18.86 8.97 15.74
C LEU A 97 -18.76 10.45 16.21
N PRO A 98 -19.68 10.93 17.06
CA PRO A 98 -19.59 12.29 17.60
C PRO A 98 -18.35 12.43 18.51
N THR A 99 -17.61 13.53 18.34
CA THR A 99 -16.37 13.79 19.09
C THR A 99 -16.39 15.07 19.92
N ALA A 100 -17.27 16.04 19.55
CA ALA A 100 -17.31 17.34 20.21
C ALA A 100 -17.75 17.24 21.67
N GLY A 101 -16.96 17.84 22.56
CA GLY A 101 -17.26 17.91 24.00
C GLY A 101 -17.10 16.59 24.77
N LYS A 102 -16.59 15.52 24.13
CA LYS A 102 -16.43 14.21 24.75
C LYS A 102 -15.11 14.07 25.48
N SER A 103 -15.16 13.43 26.64
CA SER A 103 -13.99 12.98 27.38
C SER A 103 -13.35 11.76 26.69
N LYS A 104 -12.13 11.41 27.11
CA LYS A 104 -11.45 10.17 26.67
C LYS A 104 -12.30 8.93 26.95
N SER A 105 -12.94 8.87 28.12
CA SER A 105 -13.78 7.74 28.51
C SER A 105 -15.01 7.62 27.62
N ASP A 106 -15.66 8.74 27.28
CA ASP A 106 -16.82 8.75 26.37
C ASP A 106 -16.44 8.24 24.97
N LEU A 107 -15.28 8.68 24.44
CA LEU A 107 -14.79 8.22 23.15
C LEU A 107 -14.50 6.72 23.13
N LEU A 108 -13.88 6.19 24.19
CA LEU A 108 -13.61 4.76 24.33
C LEU A 108 -14.89 3.93 24.42
N LEU A 109 -15.91 4.43 25.14
CA LEU A 109 -17.22 3.78 25.26
C LEU A 109 -17.95 3.77 23.91
N ASP A 110 -17.92 4.87 23.18
CA ASP A 110 -18.53 4.96 21.85
C ASP A 110 -17.84 4.03 20.85
N LEU A 111 -16.50 4.03 20.81
CA LEU A 111 -15.72 3.13 19.96
C LEU A 111 -16.01 1.66 20.28
N SER A 112 -16.06 1.31 21.58
CA SER A 112 -16.40 -0.03 22.03
C SER A 112 -17.80 -0.43 21.58
N SER A 113 -18.79 0.42 21.81
CA SER A 113 -20.19 0.20 21.42
C SER A 113 -20.33 0.03 19.90
N PHE A 114 -19.64 0.88 19.13
CA PHE A 114 -19.61 0.81 17.69
C PHE A 114 -19.06 -0.52 17.18
N VAL A 115 -17.89 -0.93 17.70
CA VAL A 115 -17.21 -2.16 17.28
C VAL A 115 -18.05 -3.40 17.64
N ILE A 116 -18.68 -3.41 18.84
CA ILE A 116 -19.57 -4.48 19.30
C ILE A 116 -20.79 -4.57 18.38
N ALA A 117 -21.47 -3.45 18.10
CA ALA A 117 -22.65 -3.43 17.25
C ALA A 117 -22.35 -3.92 15.81
N ARG A 118 -21.16 -3.63 15.30
CA ARG A 118 -20.72 -4.13 14.01
C ARG A 118 -20.45 -5.64 14.05
N HIS A 119 -19.77 -6.11 15.10
CA HIS A 119 -19.47 -7.52 15.28
C HIS A 119 -20.76 -8.37 15.38
N GLN A 120 -21.78 -7.91 16.11
CA GLN A 120 -23.09 -8.58 16.19
C GLN A 120 -23.75 -8.78 14.82
N ARG A 121 -23.44 -7.91 13.86
CA ARG A 121 -23.87 -8.03 12.44
C ARG A 121 -22.87 -8.79 11.57
N ASN A 122 -21.89 -9.46 12.18
CA ASN A 122 -20.77 -10.14 11.51
C ASN A 122 -19.96 -9.23 10.57
N LEU A 123 -19.91 -7.94 10.86
CA LEU A 123 -19.14 -6.95 10.11
C LEU A 123 -17.78 -6.71 10.78
N THR A 124 -16.74 -6.59 9.97
CA THR A 124 -15.37 -6.33 10.46
C THR A 124 -15.10 -4.84 10.58
N THR A 125 -14.32 -4.46 11.59
CA THR A 125 -13.85 -3.10 11.82
C THR A 125 -12.32 -3.09 11.84
N VAL A 126 -11.71 -2.14 11.15
CA VAL A 126 -10.25 -2.04 10.96
C VAL A 126 -9.77 -0.64 11.34
N LEU A 127 -8.68 -0.58 12.08
CA LEU A 127 -7.90 0.64 12.29
C LEU A 127 -6.56 0.48 11.57
N VAL A 128 -6.30 1.34 10.60
CA VAL A 128 -5.02 1.40 9.90
C VAL A 128 -4.26 2.63 10.37
N ILE A 129 -3.03 2.45 10.80
CA ILE A 129 -2.14 3.53 11.21
C ILE A 129 -0.90 3.47 10.31
N ASP A 130 -0.81 4.40 9.37
CA ASP A 130 0.37 4.55 8.51
C ASP A 130 1.40 5.45 9.19
N GLU A 131 2.67 5.32 8.83
CA GLU A 131 3.81 6.00 9.44
C GLU A 131 3.87 5.83 10.97
N ALA A 132 3.47 4.65 11.47
CA ALA A 132 3.29 4.35 12.90
C ALA A 132 4.58 4.47 13.73
N HIS A 133 5.77 4.53 13.10
CA HIS A 133 7.04 4.81 13.77
C HIS A 133 7.07 6.22 14.40
N HIS A 134 6.19 7.14 13.98
CA HIS A 134 6.03 8.46 14.59
C HIS A 134 5.12 8.48 15.84
N LEU A 135 4.38 7.40 16.13
CA LEU A 135 3.56 7.33 17.34
C LEU A 135 4.41 7.53 18.60
N SER A 136 3.92 8.31 19.57
CA SER A 136 4.50 8.37 20.92
C SER A 136 4.22 7.07 21.68
N SER A 137 4.98 6.82 22.76
CA SER A 137 4.74 5.67 23.63
C SER A 137 3.33 5.72 24.26
N ASP A 138 2.84 6.92 24.59
CA ASP A 138 1.50 7.10 25.16
C ASP A 138 0.40 6.70 24.15
N VAL A 139 0.56 7.05 22.87
CA VAL A 139 -0.41 6.64 21.84
C VAL A 139 -0.30 5.15 21.54
N LEU A 140 0.90 4.56 21.57
CA LEU A 140 1.07 3.11 21.45
C LEU A 140 0.41 2.36 22.61
N GLU A 141 0.38 2.96 23.80
CA GLU A 141 -0.38 2.41 24.93
C GLU A 141 -1.90 2.48 24.68
N GLU A 142 -2.42 3.56 24.09
CA GLU A 142 -3.84 3.58 23.65
C GLU A 142 -4.13 2.49 22.63
N VAL A 143 -3.23 2.30 21.64
CA VAL A 143 -3.34 1.20 20.68
C VAL A 143 -3.39 -0.14 21.40
N ARG A 144 -2.54 -0.36 22.41
CA ARG A 144 -2.56 -1.57 23.25
C ARG A 144 -3.90 -1.75 23.95
N LEU A 145 -4.46 -0.68 24.52
CA LEU A 145 -5.77 -0.73 25.18
C LEU A 145 -6.89 -1.07 24.20
N LEU A 146 -6.87 -0.52 22.98
CA LEU A 146 -7.83 -0.85 21.93
C LEU A 146 -7.75 -2.33 21.49
N THR A 147 -6.59 -2.99 21.62
CA THR A 147 -6.49 -4.44 21.33
C THR A 147 -7.24 -5.30 22.35
N ASN A 148 -7.70 -4.76 23.51
CA ASN A 148 -8.54 -5.45 24.49
C ASN A 148 -10.02 -5.56 24.04
N LEU A 149 -10.40 -4.91 22.94
CA LEU A 149 -11.74 -5.06 22.38
C LEU A 149 -11.87 -6.44 21.74
N GLU A 150 -12.29 -7.43 22.54
CA GLU A 150 -12.37 -8.83 22.15
C GLU A 150 -13.56 -9.54 22.78
N THR A 151 -13.96 -10.64 22.15
CA THR A 151 -14.80 -11.68 22.77
C THR A 151 -13.92 -12.86 23.19
N PRO A 152 -14.45 -13.88 23.90
CA PRO A 152 -13.67 -15.09 24.18
C PRO A 152 -13.13 -15.80 22.93
N GLN A 153 -13.68 -15.53 21.73
CA GLN A 153 -13.35 -16.24 20.50
C GLN A 153 -12.57 -15.36 19.49
N GLU A 154 -12.80 -14.04 19.46
CA GLU A 154 -12.29 -13.18 18.39
C GLU A 154 -11.99 -11.76 18.86
N LYS A 155 -11.07 -11.14 18.13
CA LYS A 155 -10.79 -9.68 18.22
C LYS A 155 -11.87 -8.90 17.47
N LEU A 156 -12.46 -7.90 18.12
CA LEU A 156 -13.51 -7.07 17.54
C LEU A 156 -12.96 -5.97 16.63
N LEU A 157 -11.79 -5.43 16.96
CA LEU A 157 -11.07 -4.41 16.19
C LEU A 157 -9.78 -5.02 15.64
N GLN A 158 -9.58 -4.88 14.32
CA GLN A 158 -8.35 -5.26 13.66
C GLN A 158 -7.46 -4.03 13.52
N ILE A 159 -6.24 -4.08 14.03
CA ILE A 159 -5.30 -2.96 14.01
C ILE A 159 -4.13 -3.30 13.12
N LEU A 160 -3.87 -2.46 12.12
CA LEU A 160 -2.76 -2.57 11.19
C LEU A 160 -1.79 -1.42 11.45
N LEU A 161 -0.61 -1.72 11.99
CA LEU A 161 0.49 -0.75 12.08
C LEU A 161 1.40 -0.88 10.88
N VAL A 162 1.60 0.23 10.19
CA VAL A 162 2.47 0.33 9.03
C VAL A 162 3.52 1.39 9.29
N GLY A 163 4.80 1.05 9.13
CA GLY A 163 5.86 1.98 9.47
C GLY A 163 7.21 1.66 8.87
N GLN A 164 8.20 2.47 9.22
CA GLN A 164 9.60 2.24 8.87
C GLN A 164 10.24 1.26 9.88
N PRO A 165 11.47 0.74 9.63
CA PRO A 165 12.12 -0.22 10.53
C PRO A 165 12.27 0.29 11.97
N GLU A 166 12.27 1.60 12.20
CA GLU A 166 12.28 2.21 13.53
C GLU A 166 11.06 1.81 14.36
N LEU A 167 9.95 1.44 13.71
CA LEU A 167 8.78 0.88 14.39
C LEU A 167 9.12 -0.46 15.05
N ASP A 168 9.90 -1.32 14.39
CA ASP A 168 10.33 -2.61 14.95
C ASP A 168 11.20 -2.37 16.18
N ALA A 169 12.20 -1.48 16.09
CA ALA A 169 13.05 -1.12 17.22
C ALA A 169 12.25 -0.54 18.40
N LYS A 170 11.24 0.29 18.10
CA LYS A 170 10.34 0.87 19.11
C LYS A 170 9.49 -0.22 19.79
N LEU A 171 8.89 -1.13 19.02
CA LEU A 171 8.09 -2.24 19.55
C LEU A 171 8.94 -3.25 20.34
N ASP A 172 10.25 -3.30 20.11
CA ASP A 172 11.18 -4.16 20.83
C ASP A 172 11.64 -3.57 22.18
N SER A 173 11.27 -2.31 22.49
CA SER A 173 11.55 -1.70 23.80
C SER A 173 10.82 -2.42 24.94
N ASN A 174 11.41 -2.36 26.14
CA ASN A 174 10.83 -3.00 27.32
C ASN A 174 9.44 -2.47 27.68
N ASP A 175 9.21 -1.17 27.47
CA ASP A 175 7.94 -0.50 27.78
C ASP A 175 6.79 -1.00 26.89
N LEU A 176 7.08 -1.46 25.69
CA LEU A 176 6.09 -1.96 24.71
C LEU A 176 6.04 -3.49 24.61
N ARG A 177 6.69 -4.21 25.52
CA ARG A 177 6.71 -5.68 25.54
C ARG A 177 5.30 -6.30 25.48
N GLN A 178 4.33 -5.71 26.19
CA GLN A 178 2.94 -6.21 26.19
C GLN A 178 2.24 -6.00 24.85
N LEU A 179 2.54 -4.89 24.16
CA LEU A 179 2.01 -4.63 22.81
C LEU A 179 2.64 -5.59 21.81
N LYS A 180 3.97 -5.80 21.89
CA LYS A 180 4.70 -6.76 21.03
C LYS A 180 4.12 -8.17 21.09
N GLN A 181 3.75 -8.65 22.30
CA GLN A 181 3.17 -9.98 22.50
C GLN A 181 1.79 -10.15 21.85
N ARG A 182 1.13 -9.07 21.44
CA ARG A 182 -0.19 -9.09 20.79
C ARG A 182 -0.09 -9.12 19.26
N ILE A 183 1.10 -8.97 18.69
CA ILE A 183 1.30 -9.01 17.25
C ILE A 183 1.05 -10.43 16.76
N ALA A 184 -0.01 -10.61 16.00
CA ALA A 184 -0.38 -11.90 15.42
C ALA A 184 0.35 -12.19 14.11
N LEU A 185 0.62 -11.16 13.30
CA LEU A 185 1.33 -11.27 12.03
C LEU A 185 2.29 -10.10 11.86
N ARG A 186 3.45 -10.38 11.28
CA ARG A 186 4.45 -9.37 10.95
C ARG A 186 4.95 -9.62 9.53
N SER A 187 5.08 -8.55 8.75
CA SER A 187 5.64 -8.58 7.41
C SER A 187 6.64 -7.45 7.23
N HIS A 188 7.63 -7.68 6.38
CA HIS A 188 8.66 -6.70 6.08
C HIS A 188 8.81 -6.52 4.56
N LEU A 189 8.77 -5.26 4.08
CA LEU A 189 9.02 -4.91 2.70
C LEU A 189 10.46 -4.42 2.53
N GLY A 190 11.20 -5.10 1.67
CA GLY A 190 12.56 -4.71 1.27
C GLY A 190 12.60 -3.98 -0.07
N ALA A 191 13.81 -3.62 -0.45
CA ALA A 191 14.09 -3.13 -1.80
C ALA A 191 13.89 -4.24 -2.83
N LEU A 192 13.66 -3.85 -4.09
CA LEU A 192 13.61 -4.74 -5.25
C LEU A 192 15.02 -5.26 -5.54
N ASP A 193 15.15 -6.51 -5.94
CA ASP A 193 16.37 -6.98 -6.57
C ASP A 193 16.49 -6.48 -8.02
N LEU A 194 17.57 -6.85 -8.72
CA LEU A 194 17.81 -6.37 -10.08
C LEU A 194 16.72 -6.85 -11.05
N GLU A 195 16.32 -8.11 -10.98
CA GLU A 195 15.29 -8.69 -11.84
C GLU A 195 13.91 -8.06 -11.55
N GLU A 196 13.59 -7.89 -10.28
CA GLU A 196 12.39 -7.18 -9.84
C GLU A 196 12.38 -5.71 -10.29
N THR A 197 13.54 -5.02 -10.25
CA THR A 197 13.70 -3.63 -10.72
C THR A 197 13.44 -3.54 -12.23
N LEU A 198 14.00 -4.45 -13.01
CA LEU A 198 13.74 -4.55 -14.45
C LEU A 198 12.25 -4.77 -14.72
N GLY A 199 11.67 -5.78 -14.07
CA GLY A 199 10.24 -6.10 -14.19
C GLY A 199 9.35 -4.92 -13.80
N TYR A 200 9.71 -4.22 -12.73
CA TYR A 200 9.01 -3.03 -12.24
C TYR A 200 8.98 -1.91 -13.28
N ILE A 201 10.13 -1.53 -13.83
CA ILE A 201 10.25 -0.47 -14.83
C ILE A 201 9.45 -0.83 -16.08
N TYR A 202 9.63 -2.05 -16.60
CA TYR A 202 8.96 -2.50 -17.81
C TYR A 202 7.45 -2.65 -17.64
N CYS A 203 7.00 -3.13 -16.48
CA CYS A 203 5.57 -3.20 -16.16
C CYS A 203 4.93 -1.80 -16.19
N ARG A 204 5.55 -0.81 -15.55
CA ARG A 204 5.02 0.56 -15.51
C ARG A 204 4.98 1.22 -16.87
N LEU A 205 6.00 1.03 -17.70
CA LEU A 205 6.02 1.52 -19.09
C LEU A 205 4.92 0.88 -19.94
N LYS A 206 4.75 -0.46 -19.84
CA LYS A 206 3.67 -1.17 -20.54
C LYS A 206 2.29 -0.69 -20.11
N LEU A 207 2.07 -0.53 -18.80
CA LEU A 207 0.83 0.01 -18.25
C LEU A 207 0.58 1.47 -18.67
N ALA A 208 1.64 2.22 -18.97
CA ALA A 208 1.55 3.56 -19.52
C ALA A 208 1.35 3.59 -21.05
N GLY A 209 1.31 2.42 -21.71
CA GLY A 209 1.05 2.29 -23.16
C GLY A 209 2.29 2.17 -24.04
N HIS A 210 3.49 2.08 -23.46
CA HIS A 210 4.73 1.92 -24.24
C HIS A 210 4.89 0.47 -24.72
N THR A 211 5.20 0.27 -26.00
CA THR A 211 5.25 -1.07 -26.61
C THR A 211 6.58 -1.79 -26.39
N ASN A 212 7.70 -1.07 -26.42
CA ASN A 212 9.05 -1.63 -26.39
C ASN A 212 9.89 -1.05 -25.21
N PRO A 213 9.58 -1.42 -23.94
CA PRO A 213 10.26 -0.86 -22.79
C PRO A 213 11.77 -1.07 -22.77
N ASP A 214 12.23 -2.19 -23.31
CA ASP A 214 13.63 -2.59 -23.46
C ASP A 214 14.44 -1.69 -24.38
N GLN A 215 13.80 -1.08 -25.38
CA GLN A 215 14.44 -0.09 -26.25
C GLN A 215 14.53 1.28 -25.57
N LEU A 216 13.54 1.64 -24.76
CA LEU A 216 13.52 2.91 -24.04
C LEU A 216 14.47 2.90 -22.83
N PHE A 217 14.48 1.81 -22.05
CA PHE A 217 15.39 1.57 -20.93
C PHE A 217 16.13 0.24 -21.17
N PRO A 218 17.27 0.24 -21.89
CA PRO A 218 18.10 -0.96 -22.11
C PRO A 218 18.62 -1.54 -20.79
N MET A 219 19.07 -2.79 -20.81
CA MET A 219 19.48 -3.53 -19.61
C MET A 219 20.64 -2.85 -18.84
N ASP A 220 21.59 -2.25 -19.54
CA ASP A 220 22.69 -1.48 -18.96
C ASP A 220 22.21 -0.25 -18.20
N THR A 221 21.21 0.45 -18.77
CA THR A 221 20.55 1.58 -18.10
C THR A 221 19.77 1.12 -16.86
N VAL A 222 19.08 -0.03 -16.94
CA VAL A 222 18.37 -0.58 -15.77
C VAL A 222 19.36 -1.01 -14.69
N LEU A 223 20.50 -1.56 -15.06
CA LEU A 223 21.57 -1.92 -14.11
C LEU A 223 22.06 -0.67 -13.36
N GLU A 224 22.29 0.43 -14.07
CA GLU A 224 22.71 1.67 -13.46
C GLU A 224 21.59 2.28 -12.59
N LEU A 225 20.33 2.24 -13.05
CA LEU A 225 19.17 2.62 -12.24
C LEU A 225 19.08 1.83 -10.94
N HIS A 226 19.26 0.51 -11.00
CA HIS A 226 19.26 -0.34 -9.83
C HIS A 226 20.40 0.01 -8.88
N ARG A 227 21.61 0.23 -9.40
CA ARG A 227 22.79 0.64 -8.63
C ARG A 227 22.54 1.93 -7.86
N GLN A 228 21.98 2.96 -8.52
CA GLN A 228 21.74 4.28 -7.92
C GLN A 228 20.56 4.28 -6.95
N SER A 229 19.48 3.59 -7.32
CA SER A 229 18.25 3.50 -6.49
C SER A 229 18.34 2.47 -5.38
N ARG A 230 19.33 1.55 -5.43
CA ARG A 230 19.42 0.36 -4.55
C ARG A 230 18.12 -0.46 -4.55
N GLY A 231 17.37 -0.43 -5.64
CA GLY A 231 16.10 -1.11 -5.77
C GLY A 231 14.92 -0.49 -5.00
N PHE A 232 15.04 0.71 -4.43
CA PHE A 232 13.93 1.38 -3.78
C PHE A 232 12.94 1.96 -4.81
N PRO A 233 11.68 1.47 -4.89
CA PRO A 233 10.72 1.86 -5.93
C PRO A 233 10.52 3.37 -6.07
N ARG A 234 10.54 4.11 -4.97
CA ARG A 234 10.42 5.58 -5.00
C ARG A 234 11.60 6.24 -5.71
N LEU A 235 12.82 5.77 -5.44
CA LEU A 235 14.03 6.29 -6.10
C LEU A 235 14.06 5.85 -7.56
N VAL A 236 13.67 4.61 -7.88
CA VAL A 236 13.51 4.15 -9.26
C VAL A 236 12.56 5.06 -10.01
N ASN A 237 11.39 5.39 -9.45
CA ASN A 237 10.45 6.31 -10.08
C ASN A 237 11.06 7.69 -10.30
N THR A 238 11.73 8.25 -9.28
CA THR A 238 12.35 9.58 -9.37
C THR A 238 13.41 9.61 -10.48
N LEU A 239 14.28 8.61 -10.54
CA LEU A 239 15.32 8.53 -11.57
C LEU A 239 14.72 8.34 -12.97
N CYS A 240 13.76 7.42 -13.12
CA CYS A 240 13.10 7.16 -14.41
C CYS A 240 12.32 8.37 -14.93
N GLU A 241 11.58 9.08 -14.06
CA GLU A 241 10.82 10.28 -14.44
C GLU A 241 11.76 11.37 -14.95
N ASN A 242 12.85 11.65 -14.20
CA ASN A 242 13.83 12.65 -14.61
C ASN A 242 14.62 12.22 -15.85
N ALA A 243 14.86 10.90 -16.04
CA ALA A 243 15.50 10.38 -17.24
C ALA A 243 14.62 10.60 -18.49
N LEU A 244 13.31 10.40 -18.39
CA LEU A 244 12.39 10.71 -19.48
C LEU A 244 12.35 12.21 -19.81
N ILE A 245 12.41 13.08 -18.79
CA ILE A 245 12.46 14.54 -18.98
C ILE A 245 13.77 14.96 -19.63
N ASN A 246 14.92 14.49 -19.13
CA ASN A 246 16.25 14.81 -19.64
C ASN A 246 16.42 14.25 -21.06
N GLY A 247 16.05 12.99 -21.31
CA GLY A 247 16.11 12.38 -22.64
C GLY A 247 15.22 13.11 -23.65
N TYR A 248 14.05 13.58 -23.25
CA TYR A 248 13.21 14.43 -24.09
C TYR A 248 13.91 15.78 -24.40
N ALA A 249 14.55 16.40 -23.43
CA ALA A 249 15.28 17.65 -23.67
C ALA A 249 16.47 17.45 -24.64
N LYS A 250 17.14 16.30 -24.54
CA LYS A 250 18.25 15.89 -25.43
C LYS A 250 17.76 15.25 -26.75
N GLN A 251 16.43 15.09 -26.96
CA GLN A 251 15.79 14.47 -28.14
C GLN A 251 16.28 13.04 -28.41
N VAL A 252 16.55 12.27 -27.37
CA VAL A 252 16.97 10.85 -27.46
C VAL A 252 15.79 9.92 -27.20
N HIS A 253 15.64 8.86 -27.99
CA HIS A 253 14.57 7.87 -27.85
C HIS A 253 14.93 6.68 -26.95
N SER A 254 16.19 6.53 -26.58
CA SER A 254 16.70 5.52 -25.68
C SER A 254 17.48 6.21 -24.57
N ILE A 255 17.18 5.83 -23.32
CA ILE A 255 17.87 6.37 -22.14
C ILE A 255 19.16 5.59 -21.93
N SER A 256 20.29 6.29 -21.83
CA SER A 256 21.59 5.68 -21.58
C SER A 256 21.97 5.72 -20.10
N PRO A 257 22.93 4.87 -19.66
CA PRO A 257 23.43 4.89 -18.28
C PRO A 257 23.97 6.25 -17.84
N GLU A 258 24.62 7.01 -18.73
CA GLU A 258 25.20 8.32 -18.43
C GLU A 258 24.14 9.33 -18.02
N ILE A 259 22.94 9.26 -18.63
CA ILE A 259 21.80 10.11 -18.23
C ILE A 259 21.38 9.80 -16.80
N ILE A 260 21.41 8.54 -16.39
CA ILE A 260 21.07 8.12 -15.02
C ILE A 260 22.14 8.59 -14.03
N GLU A 261 23.42 8.49 -14.40
CA GLU A 261 24.54 8.96 -13.56
C GLU A 261 24.48 10.47 -13.34
N GLU A 262 24.21 11.24 -14.40
CA GLU A 262 24.04 12.70 -14.35
C GLU A 262 22.92 13.07 -13.37
N ILE A 263 21.74 12.44 -13.50
CA ILE A 263 20.60 12.69 -12.64
C ILE A 263 20.89 12.26 -11.18
N ALA A 264 21.50 11.10 -10.98
CA ALA A 264 21.86 10.63 -9.65
C ALA A 264 22.84 11.55 -8.94
N ALA A 265 23.78 12.17 -9.68
CA ALA A 265 24.69 13.18 -9.16
C ALA A 265 23.94 14.44 -8.73
N ASP A 266 23.00 14.93 -9.54
CA ASP A 266 22.19 16.11 -9.22
C ASP A 266 21.34 15.88 -7.95
N PHE A 267 20.80 14.71 -7.77
CA PHE A 267 20.04 14.31 -6.58
C PHE A 267 20.92 13.92 -5.38
N ARG A 268 22.26 13.93 -5.52
CA ARG A 268 23.24 13.55 -4.48
C ARG A 268 22.96 12.18 -3.86
N LEU A 269 22.51 11.21 -4.66
CA LEU A 269 22.14 9.86 -4.19
C LEU A 269 23.35 9.01 -3.75
N ASN A 270 24.56 9.47 -4.02
CA ASN A 270 25.82 8.78 -3.74
C ASN A 270 26.26 8.80 -2.25
N VAL A 271 25.46 9.38 -1.34
CA VAL A 271 25.75 9.43 0.10
C VAL A 271 25.16 8.20 0.79
N VAL A 272 26.01 7.35 1.33
CA VAL A 272 25.71 6.00 1.88
C VAL A 272 25.26 6.05 3.33
N HIS A 273 24.22 5.27 3.69
CA HIS A 273 24.05 4.71 5.03
C HIS A 273 23.52 3.26 4.94
N PRO A 274 24.09 2.29 5.67
CA PRO A 274 23.67 0.88 5.62
C PRO A 274 22.69 0.48 6.72
N SER A 275 21.79 -0.45 6.44
CA SER A 275 21.02 -1.19 7.46
C SER A 275 20.72 -2.63 7.03
N ALA A 276 20.64 -3.54 8.00
CA ALA A 276 20.71 -4.98 7.89
C ALA A 276 19.38 -5.73 8.09
N ALA A 277 19.36 -7.00 7.67
CA ALA A 277 18.23 -7.90 7.40
C ALA A 277 17.90 -8.92 8.53
N ALA A 278 16.74 -9.58 8.51
CA ALA A 278 16.38 -10.96 8.15
C ALA A 278 15.36 -11.67 9.09
N PRO A 279 14.95 -12.95 8.93
CA PRO A 279 13.60 -13.36 8.51
C PRO A 279 12.85 -14.29 9.52
N GLY A 280 11.60 -14.73 9.22
CA GLY A 280 10.87 -15.75 9.97
C GLY A 280 9.58 -16.27 9.31
N GLU A 281 9.40 -17.56 9.38
CA GLU A 281 8.53 -18.45 8.61
C GLU A 281 7.06 -18.53 9.04
N ASN A 282 6.15 -18.65 8.06
CA ASN A 282 4.89 -19.43 8.12
C ASN A 282 4.24 -19.48 6.71
N SER A 283 4.72 -20.40 5.86
CA SER A 283 4.55 -20.27 4.39
C SER A 283 3.24 -20.78 3.78
N GLY A 284 2.60 -21.80 4.31
CA GLY A 284 1.57 -22.54 3.53
C GLY A 284 0.17 -21.91 3.49
N GLU A 285 -0.31 -21.32 4.59
CA GLU A 285 -1.64 -20.66 4.62
C GLU A 285 -1.58 -19.24 4.03
N ILE A 286 -0.45 -18.56 4.21
CA ILE A 286 -0.19 -17.25 3.62
C ILE A 286 -0.12 -17.36 2.09
N GLU A 287 0.45 -18.43 1.57
CA GLU A 287 0.54 -18.66 0.12
C GLU A 287 -0.83 -18.94 -0.53
N ARG A 288 -1.73 -19.65 0.14
CA ARG A 288 -3.13 -19.83 -0.32
C ARG A 288 -3.93 -18.52 -0.26
N ALA A 289 -3.75 -17.73 0.81
CA ALA A 289 -4.38 -16.42 0.92
C ALA A 289 -3.84 -15.45 -0.14
N ALA A 290 -2.54 -15.51 -0.47
CA ALA A 290 -1.92 -14.72 -1.54
C ALA A 290 -2.51 -15.07 -2.91
N ARG A 291 -2.68 -16.36 -3.23
CA ARG A 291 -3.32 -16.80 -4.49
C ARG A 291 -4.76 -16.32 -4.59
N THR A 292 -5.55 -16.49 -3.52
CA THR A 292 -6.95 -16.03 -3.49
C THR A 292 -7.06 -14.51 -3.67
N LEU A 293 -6.12 -13.73 -3.15
CA LEU A 293 -6.06 -12.28 -3.34
C LEU A 293 -5.67 -11.88 -4.76
N LEU A 294 -4.70 -12.58 -5.35
CA LEU A 294 -4.29 -12.36 -6.73
C LEU A 294 -5.43 -12.67 -7.70
N ASP A 295 -6.18 -13.76 -7.46
CA ASP A 295 -7.36 -14.11 -8.24
C ASP A 295 -8.46 -13.05 -8.07
N LEU A 296 -8.76 -12.64 -6.86
CA LEU A 296 -9.71 -11.55 -6.60
C LEU A 296 -9.27 -10.24 -7.25
N TYR A 297 -8.00 -9.88 -7.17
CA TYR A 297 -7.47 -8.66 -7.77
C TYR A 297 -7.48 -8.73 -9.31
N SER A 298 -7.14 -9.88 -9.90
CA SER A 298 -7.21 -10.10 -11.33
C SER A 298 -8.65 -10.09 -11.86
N HIS A 299 -9.60 -10.71 -11.15
CA HIS A 299 -11.03 -10.63 -11.46
C HIS A 299 -11.59 -9.21 -11.34
N LEU A 300 -11.11 -8.43 -10.36
CA LEU A 300 -11.51 -7.04 -10.19
C LEU A 300 -10.97 -6.14 -11.31
N ARG A 301 -9.76 -6.40 -11.79
CA ARG A 301 -9.14 -5.70 -12.91
C ARG A 301 -9.87 -6.03 -14.21
N ASN A 302 -10.13 -7.31 -14.48
CA ASN A 302 -10.86 -7.75 -15.68
C ASN A 302 -12.32 -7.27 -15.70
N ALA A 303 -12.98 -7.12 -14.53
CA ALA A 303 -14.31 -6.55 -14.43
C ALA A 303 -14.36 -5.04 -14.70
N GLN A 304 -13.26 -4.30 -14.45
CA GLN A 304 -13.15 -2.89 -14.84
C GLN A 304 -12.93 -2.72 -16.35
N ASP A 305 -12.12 -3.59 -16.96
CA ASP A 305 -11.87 -3.59 -18.40
C ASP A 305 -13.08 -4.12 -19.19
N GLY A 306 -13.82 -5.09 -18.66
CA GLY A 306 -15.07 -5.62 -19.24
C GLY A 306 -16.27 -4.66 -19.16
N GLY A 307 -16.32 -3.81 -18.13
CA GLY A 307 -17.36 -2.79 -17.97
C GLY A 307 -17.28 -1.63 -18.97
N ALA A 308 -16.08 -1.37 -19.50
CA ALA A 308 -15.88 -0.39 -20.58
C ALA A 308 -16.37 -0.89 -21.94
N ASN A 309 -16.25 -2.19 -22.21
CA ASN A 309 -16.73 -2.81 -23.45
C ASN A 309 -18.25 -3.02 -23.51
N LEU A 310 -18.93 -3.18 -22.36
CA LEU A 310 -20.40 -3.33 -22.35
C LEU A 310 -21.14 -2.00 -22.56
N ARG A 311 -20.52 -0.86 -22.32
CA ARG A 311 -21.13 0.47 -22.59
C ARG A 311 -21.07 0.86 -24.07
N MET A 312 -20.20 0.25 -24.86
CA MET A 312 -20.17 0.45 -26.32
C MET A 312 -21.12 -0.47 -27.10
N ALA A 313 -21.56 -1.59 -26.52
CA ALA A 313 -22.43 -2.56 -27.19
C ALA A 313 -23.94 -2.27 -27.02
N VAL A 314 -24.34 -1.41 -26.10
CA VAL A 314 -25.77 -1.08 -25.83
C VAL A 314 -26.23 0.16 -26.62
N GLY A 315 -25.34 0.86 -27.34
CA GLY A 315 -25.64 2.07 -28.10
C GLY A 315 -26.12 1.87 -29.54
N ALA A 316 -26.18 0.64 -30.05
CA ALA A 316 -26.53 0.37 -31.45
C ALA A 316 -27.64 -0.68 -31.58
N GLY A 317 -28.87 -0.33 -31.22
CA GLY A 317 -29.98 -1.25 -31.45
C GLY A 317 -31.32 -0.85 -30.85
N ALA A 318 -31.85 0.31 -31.23
CA ALA A 318 -33.28 0.56 -31.01
C ALA A 318 -33.80 1.63 -32.01
N ARG A 319 -34.24 1.18 -33.14
CA ARG A 319 -35.32 1.85 -33.90
C ARG A 319 -36.19 0.81 -34.59
N LYS A 320 -37.49 0.93 -34.33
CA LYS A 320 -38.72 0.44 -35.00
C LYS A 320 -39.48 -0.65 -34.28
N ASN A 321 -40.62 -0.35 -33.69
CA ASN A 321 -41.95 -0.27 -34.28
C ASN A 321 -43.00 -0.16 -33.18
N GLU A 322 -43.85 0.89 -33.22
CA GLU A 322 -45.24 0.88 -32.76
C GLU A 322 -46.11 0.10 -33.75
N PRO A 323 -47.45 -0.16 -33.56
CA PRO A 323 -48.38 0.20 -32.46
C PRO A 323 -49.48 -0.88 -32.16
N TYR A 324 -50.54 -0.46 -31.38
CA TYR A 324 -51.89 -1.03 -31.13
C TYR A 324 -51.96 -2.13 -30.07
N ILE A 325 -52.70 -2.09 -29.01
CA ILE A 325 -54.03 -1.57 -28.59
C ILE A 325 -53.96 -1.14 -27.12
#